data_3ac6291dfce221ed267332f864ebd5fc
#
_entry.id   3ac6291dfce221ed267332f864ebd5fc
#
_cell.length_a   1.000
_cell.length_b   1.000
_cell.length_c   1.000
_cell.angle_alpha   90.00
_cell.angle_beta   90.00
_cell.angle_gamma   90.00
#
_symmetry.space_group_name_H-M   'P 1'
#
loop_
_entity.id
_entity.type
_entity.pdbx_description
1 polymer ?
#
loop_
_entity_poly.entity_id
_entity_poly.type
_entity_poly.pdbx_seq_one_letter_code
_entity_poly.pdbx_strand_id
1 'polypeptide(L)'
;MPEYLYGRHSVREALRAGRRQIRRVILAQGLHPAPILQEIVQLAKAKGIALEERPKAALARFARDHQGVVAEASTFPYAQFDIRALLRQSREPLLLALDLLQDPQNMGTLLRTAEATGVALVLLQERRQVGVTPAVSHSSAGAVEYLQVARVVNLARALKELQEAGFTVYGLELSPQSIEYCQAKLLGPLALVVGSEGAGLRRLVRERCQALLSLPMRGRVTSLNAAVAGSVVLFEALRQRKAQDGN
;
A
#
# COMPACT_ATOMS: atom_id res chain seq x y z
N MET A 1 -14.21 -7.16 15.01
CA MET A 1 -14.18 -8.61 14.73
C MET A 1 -12.76 -9.00 14.34
N PRO A 2 -12.28 -10.23 14.62
CA PRO A 2 -10.97 -10.65 14.17
C PRO A 2 -10.93 -10.77 12.66
N GLU A 3 -9.77 -10.49 12.07
CA GLU A 3 -9.47 -10.73 10.66
C GLU A 3 -8.64 -12.01 10.51
N TYR A 4 -8.76 -12.65 9.35
CA TYR A 4 -7.97 -13.84 9.05
C TYR A 4 -6.98 -13.52 7.92
N LEU A 5 -5.75 -13.20 8.30
CA LEU A 5 -4.65 -13.07 7.35
C LEU A 5 -4.29 -14.43 6.77
N TYR A 6 -3.95 -14.49 5.51
CA TYR A 6 -3.65 -15.74 4.82
C TYR A 6 -2.48 -15.60 3.83
N GLY A 7 -1.84 -16.74 3.56
CA GLY A 7 -0.64 -16.81 2.73
C GLY A 7 0.64 -16.61 3.54
N ARG A 8 1.70 -17.30 3.11
CA ARG A 8 2.95 -17.41 3.87
C ARG A 8 3.63 -16.06 4.11
N HIS A 9 3.73 -15.22 3.06
CA HIS A 9 4.36 -13.90 3.17
C HIS A 9 3.56 -12.95 4.04
N SER A 10 2.26 -12.83 3.81
CA SER A 10 1.38 -11.95 4.59
C SER A 10 1.46 -12.26 6.08
N VAL A 11 1.36 -13.54 6.46
CA VAL A 11 1.41 -13.95 7.87
C VAL A 11 2.82 -13.72 8.46
N ARG A 12 3.88 -14.04 7.72
CA ARG A 12 5.26 -13.79 8.16
C ARG A 12 5.50 -12.31 8.45
N GLU A 13 5.14 -11.44 7.51
CA GLU A 13 5.39 -10.00 7.67
C GLU A 13 4.52 -9.38 8.77
N ALA A 14 3.28 -9.85 8.95
CA ALA A 14 2.47 -9.43 10.09
C ALA A 14 3.10 -9.84 11.45
N LEU A 15 3.66 -11.05 11.53
CA LEU A 15 4.41 -11.50 12.71
C LEU A 15 5.67 -10.65 12.95
N ARG A 16 6.44 -10.34 11.90
CA ARG A 16 7.65 -9.52 11.98
C ARG A 16 7.34 -8.08 12.40
N ALA A 17 6.41 -7.44 11.71
CA ALA A 17 6.02 -6.05 11.96
C ALA A 17 5.44 -5.83 13.36
N GLY A 18 4.73 -6.82 13.91
CA GLY A 18 4.19 -6.79 15.26
C GLY A 18 3.16 -5.69 15.52
N ARG A 19 2.58 -5.10 14.49
CA ARG A 19 1.58 -4.00 14.62
C ARG A 19 0.18 -4.50 14.90
N ARG A 20 -0.13 -5.74 14.49
CA ARG A 20 -1.39 -6.41 14.80
C ARG A 20 -1.22 -7.38 15.95
N GLN A 21 -2.24 -7.50 16.77
CA GLN A 21 -2.32 -8.59 17.74
C GLN A 21 -2.69 -9.86 16.99
N ILE A 22 -1.79 -10.84 16.97
CA ILE A 22 -2.03 -12.16 16.39
C ILE A 22 -2.36 -13.11 17.54
N ARG A 23 -3.57 -13.68 17.50
CA ARG A 23 -4.06 -14.59 18.54
C ARG A 23 -3.55 -16.00 18.35
N ARG A 24 -3.54 -16.47 17.10
CA ARG A 24 -3.05 -17.80 16.72
C ARG A 24 -2.66 -17.85 15.26
N VAL A 25 -1.78 -18.79 14.94
CA VAL A 25 -1.44 -19.17 13.57
C VAL A 25 -1.91 -20.60 13.33
N ILE A 26 -2.62 -20.83 12.23
CA ILE A 26 -3.16 -22.12 11.81
C ILE A 26 -2.35 -22.61 10.61
N LEU A 27 -1.76 -23.77 10.73
CA LEU A 27 -0.99 -24.42 9.69
C LEU A 27 -1.79 -25.60 9.12
N ALA A 28 -1.71 -25.82 7.82
CA ALA A 28 -2.29 -26.99 7.21
C ALA A 28 -1.43 -28.23 7.52
N GLN A 29 -2.07 -29.36 7.78
CA GLN A 29 -1.38 -30.65 7.93
C GLN A 29 -0.72 -31.08 6.62
N GLY A 30 0.41 -31.76 6.70
CA GLY A 30 1.12 -32.31 5.54
C GLY A 30 1.82 -31.27 4.66
N LEU A 31 2.13 -30.07 5.17
CA LEU A 31 2.92 -29.09 4.45
C LEU A 31 4.35 -29.59 4.27
N HIS A 32 4.88 -29.48 3.05
CA HIS A 32 6.30 -29.70 2.81
C HIS A 32 7.13 -28.64 3.56
N PRO A 33 8.23 -29.05 4.22
CA PRO A 33 9.15 -28.15 4.88
C PRO A 33 9.62 -27.04 3.92
N ALA A 34 9.58 -25.80 4.39
CA ALA A 34 10.07 -24.63 3.66
C ALA A 34 10.64 -23.62 4.65
N PRO A 35 11.71 -22.89 4.31
CA PRO A 35 12.34 -21.91 5.22
C PRO A 35 11.35 -20.89 5.79
N ILE A 36 10.43 -20.40 4.95
CA ILE A 36 9.40 -19.45 5.37
C ILE A 36 8.41 -20.01 6.40
N LEU A 37 8.10 -21.31 6.33
CA LEU A 37 7.23 -21.96 7.32
C LEU A 37 7.95 -22.14 8.65
N GLN A 38 9.22 -22.53 8.62
CA GLN A 38 10.04 -22.62 9.83
C GLN A 38 10.16 -21.28 10.51
N GLU A 39 10.37 -20.21 9.75
CA GLU A 39 10.43 -18.86 10.27
C GLU A 39 9.10 -18.41 10.91
N ILE A 40 7.96 -18.67 10.27
CA ILE A 40 6.62 -18.38 10.83
C ILE A 40 6.45 -19.08 12.18
N VAL A 41 6.83 -20.36 12.26
CA VAL A 41 6.75 -21.14 13.52
C VAL A 41 7.67 -20.56 14.60
N GLN A 42 8.90 -20.20 14.25
CA GLN A 42 9.84 -19.58 15.18
C GLN A 42 9.33 -18.22 15.71
N LEU A 43 8.85 -17.36 14.81
CA LEU A 43 8.29 -16.06 15.17
C LEU A 43 7.06 -16.20 16.08
N ALA A 44 6.16 -17.14 15.78
CA ALA A 44 4.99 -17.40 16.60
C ALA A 44 5.39 -17.90 18.01
N LYS A 45 6.31 -18.85 18.09
CA LYS A 45 6.82 -19.36 19.38
C LYS A 45 7.51 -18.26 20.20
N ALA A 46 8.40 -17.47 19.58
CA ALA A 46 9.11 -16.38 20.24
C ALA A 46 8.16 -15.31 20.81
N LYS A 47 6.98 -15.15 20.22
CA LYS A 47 5.94 -14.19 20.68
C LYS A 47 4.86 -14.85 21.55
N GLY A 48 4.97 -16.13 21.91
CA GLY A 48 3.97 -16.85 22.70
C GLY A 48 2.62 -17.02 21.99
N ILE A 49 2.60 -16.98 20.64
CA ILE A 49 1.37 -17.08 19.84
C ILE A 49 1.05 -18.57 19.64
N ALA A 50 -0.22 -18.94 19.87
CA ALA A 50 -0.70 -20.30 19.71
C ALA A 50 -0.54 -20.79 18.26
N LEU A 51 -0.02 -22.01 18.11
CA LEU A 51 0.11 -22.72 16.84
C LEU A 51 -0.89 -23.87 16.80
N GLU A 52 -1.71 -23.93 15.77
CA GLU A 52 -2.69 -24.98 15.54
C GLU A 52 -2.42 -25.68 14.20
N GLU A 53 -2.54 -26.99 14.15
CA GLU A 53 -2.54 -27.74 12.89
C GLU A 53 -3.98 -28.17 12.56
N ARG A 54 -4.38 -27.98 11.31
CA ARG A 54 -5.71 -28.36 10.81
C ARG A 54 -5.61 -29.01 9.44
N PRO A 55 -6.56 -29.88 9.06
CA PRO A 55 -6.64 -30.36 7.70
C PRO A 55 -6.69 -29.22 6.69
N LYS A 56 -6.01 -29.34 5.55
CA LYS A 56 -5.95 -28.30 4.51
C LYS A 56 -7.33 -27.78 4.10
N ALA A 57 -8.32 -28.67 4.00
CA ALA A 57 -9.69 -28.31 3.68
C ALA A 57 -10.34 -27.36 4.72
N ALA A 58 -9.93 -27.45 5.99
CA ALA A 58 -10.43 -26.56 7.03
C ALA A 58 -9.93 -25.12 6.90
N LEU A 59 -8.80 -24.90 6.22
CA LEU A 59 -8.27 -23.54 5.97
C LEU A 59 -8.99 -22.88 4.78
N ALA A 60 -9.54 -23.65 3.85
CA ALA A 60 -10.24 -23.11 2.67
C ALA A 60 -11.46 -22.23 3.02
N ARG A 61 -12.04 -22.38 4.21
CA ARG A 61 -13.10 -21.50 4.71
C ARG A 61 -12.65 -20.05 4.96
N PHE A 62 -11.36 -19.84 5.16
CA PHE A 62 -10.80 -18.49 5.40
C PHE A 62 -10.37 -17.81 4.10
N ALA A 63 -9.73 -18.56 3.21
CA ALA A 63 -9.33 -18.09 1.89
C ALA A 63 -8.97 -19.28 0.98
N ARG A 64 -9.19 -19.14 -0.34
CA ARG A 64 -8.77 -20.16 -1.33
C ARG A 64 -7.25 -20.24 -1.44
N ASP A 65 -6.57 -19.08 -1.49
CA ASP A 65 -5.13 -18.96 -1.72
C ASP A 65 -4.32 -18.91 -0.40
N HIS A 66 -4.76 -19.67 0.61
CA HIS A 66 -4.14 -19.64 1.94
C HIS A 66 -2.71 -20.21 1.99
N GLN A 67 -2.21 -20.88 0.96
CA GLN A 67 -0.85 -21.45 0.89
C GLN A 67 -0.46 -22.31 2.12
N GLY A 68 -1.47 -22.86 2.80
CA GLY A 68 -1.30 -23.66 4.01
C GLY A 68 -1.13 -22.88 5.32
N VAL A 69 -1.25 -21.55 5.30
CA VAL A 69 -1.04 -20.71 6.50
C VAL A 69 -2.16 -19.67 6.61
N VAL A 70 -2.73 -19.58 7.81
CA VAL A 70 -3.73 -18.56 8.18
C VAL A 70 -3.39 -18.04 9.59
N ALA A 71 -3.57 -16.75 9.85
CA ALA A 71 -3.42 -16.16 11.16
C ALA A 71 -4.68 -15.39 11.57
N GLU A 72 -5.18 -15.63 12.78
CA GLU A 72 -6.23 -14.83 13.39
C GLU A 72 -5.61 -13.59 14.02
N ALA A 73 -5.94 -12.42 13.46
CA ALA A 73 -5.34 -11.14 13.83
C ALA A 73 -6.40 -10.09 14.19
N SER A 74 -5.98 -9.04 14.90
CA SER A 74 -6.78 -7.83 15.04
C SER A 74 -6.96 -7.14 13.68
N THR A 75 -7.92 -6.23 13.59
CA THR A 75 -8.05 -5.33 12.43
C THR A 75 -6.79 -4.51 12.20
N PHE A 76 -6.60 -4.04 10.96
CA PHE A 76 -5.45 -3.21 10.61
C PHE A 76 -5.46 -1.90 11.41
N PRO A 77 -4.32 -1.52 12.06
CA PRO A 77 -4.22 -0.31 12.86
C PRO A 77 -3.92 0.89 11.95
N TYR A 78 -4.98 1.62 11.54
CA TYR A 78 -4.81 2.84 10.76
C TYR A 78 -4.12 3.94 11.56
N ALA A 79 -3.24 4.67 10.91
CA ALA A 79 -2.60 5.85 11.45
C ALA A 79 -3.54 7.08 11.42
N GLN A 80 -3.21 8.09 12.20
CA GLN A 80 -3.84 9.40 12.07
C GLN A 80 -3.18 10.19 10.93
N PHE A 81 -3.98 11.00 10.23
CA PHE A 81 -3.46 11.95 9.25
C PHE A 81 -2.96 13.20 10.00
N ASP A 82 -1.65 13.24 10.27
CA ASP A 82 -0.98 14.36 10.96
C ASP A 82 0.21 14.86 10.11
N ILE A 83 -0.01 15.94 9.39
CA ILE A 83 0.98 16.55 8.49
C ILE A 83 2.19 17.07 9.29
N ARG A 84 1.96 17.61 10.50
CA ARG A 84 3.06 18.14 11.32
C ARG A 84 3.97 17.01 11.79
N ALA A 85 3.41 15.86 12.15
CA ALA A 85 4.20 14.68 12.50
C ALA A 85 5.04 14.20 11.31
N LEU A 86 4.50 14.18 10.09
CA LEU A 86 5.22 13.80 8.88
C LEU A 86 6.41 14.73 8.62
N LEU A 87 6.21 16.06 8.69
CA LEU A 87 7.26 17.05 8.46
C LEU A 87 8.32 17.06 9.57
N ARG A 88 8.01 16.60 10.78
CA ARG A 88 9.02 16.39 11.83
C ARG A 88 9.89 15.16 11.58
N GLN A 89 9.32 14.10 10.97
CA GLN A 89 10.05 12.86 10.71
C GLN A 89 10.95 12.93 9.48
N SER A 90 10.58 13.70 8.48
CA SER A 90 11.35 13.88 7.25
C SER A 90 11.16 15.28 6.69
N ARG A 91 12.24 15.84 6.11
CA ARG A 91 12.17 17.10 5.35
C ARG A 91 11.50 16.92 3.99
N GLU A 92 11.51 15.70 3.46
CA GLU A 92 11.00 15.37 2.14
C GLU A 92 10.06 14.13 2.18
N PRO A 93 8.96 14.17 2.94
CA PRO A 93 8.07 13.02 3.01
C PRO A 93 7.40 12.77 1.66
N LEU A 94 7.44 11.50 1.22
CA LEU A 94 6.70 11.02 0.06
C LEU A 94 5.39 10.41 0.51
N LEU A 95 4.27 10.90 0.00
CA LEU A 95 2.93 10.38 0.27
C LEU A 95 2.32 9.76 -0.98
N LEU A 96 1.51 8.74 -0.76
CA LEU A 96 0.67 8.13 -1.78
C LEU A 96 -0.79 8.31 -1.39
N ALA A 97 -1.58 8.94 -2.24
CA ALA A 97 -3.02 9.12 -2.05
C ALA A 97 -3.79 8.28 -3.08
N LEU A 98 -4.76 7.48 -2.63
CA LEU A 98 -5.53 6.59 -3.50
C LEU A 98 -6.96 7.13 -3.65
N ASP A 99 -7.37 7.44 -4.88
CA ASP A 99 -8.69 7.95 -5.19
C ASP A 99 -9.60 6.85 -5.72
N LEU A 100 -10.37 6.23 -4.82
CA LEU A 100 -11.37 5.20 -5.09
C LEU A 100 -10.83 3.92 -5.77
N LEU A 101 -9.64 3.50 -5.41
CA LEU A 101 -9.13 2.20 -5.85
C LEU A 101 -9.93 1.08 -5.16
N GLN A 102 -10.62 0.22 -5.93
CA GLN A 102 -11.56 -0.78 -5.42
C GLN A 102 -10.99 -2.20 -5.44
N ASP A 103 -10.08 -2.49 -6.37
CA ASP A 103 -9.52 -3.83 -6.49
C ASP A 103 -8.40 -4.07 -5.46
N PRO A 104 -8.54 -5.09 -4.58
CA PRO A 104 -7.51 -5.44 -3.60
C PRO A 104 -6.17 -5.83 -4.22
N GLN A 105 -6.15 -6.39 -5.43
CA GLN A 105 -4.91 -6.79 -6.12
C GLN A 105 -4.11 -5.55 -6.51
N ASN A 106 -4.75 -4.57 -7.13
CA ASN A 106 -4.13 -3.31 -7.52
C ASN A 106 -3.68 -2.51 -6.32
N MET A 107 -4.52 -2.42 -5.29
CA MET A 107 -4.15 -1.76 -4.05
C MET A 107 -2.93 -2.44 -3.41
N GLY A 108 -2.93 -3.77 -3.27
CA GLY A 108 -1.81 -4.49 -2.67
C GLY A 108 -0.51 -4.35 -3.46
N THR A 109 -0.58 -4.44 -4.80
CA THR A 109 0.58 -4.22 -5.68
C THR A 109 1.18 -2.83 -5.47
N LEU A 110 0.35 -1.80 -5.43
CA LEU A 110 0.80 -0.42 -5.24
C LEU A 110 1.35 -0.18 -3.83
N LEU A 111 0.72 -0.75 -2.80
CA LEU A 111 1.22 -0.68 -1.42
C LEU A 111 2.57 -1.40 -1.26
N ARG A 112 2.80 -2.51 -1.96
CA ARG A 112 4.10 -3.16 -1.97
C ARG A 112 5.19 -2.27 -2.57
N THR A 113 4.87 -1.55 -3.65
CA THR A 113 5.77 -0.57 -4.24
C THR A 113 5.97 0.64 -3.32
N ALA A 114 4.92 1.11 -2.66
CA ALA A 114 4.98 2.22 -1.73
C ALA A 114 5.95 1.93 -0.56
N GLU A 115 5.91 0.72 -0.01
CA GLU A 115 6.86 0.28 1.01
C GLU A 115 8.28 0.27 0.47
N ALA A 116 8.52 -0.36 -0.68
CA ALA A 116 9.84 -0.48 -1.31
C ALA A 116 10.44 0.89 -1.69
N THR A 117 9.63 1.91 -1.93
CA THR A 117 10.07 3.26 -2.32
C THR A 117 10.10 4.27 -1.16
N GLY A 118 9.83 3.81 0.07
CA GLY A 118 9.91 4.65 1.26
C GLY A 118 8.78 5.67 1.40
N VAL A 119 7.56 5.34 0.91
CA VAL A 119 6.38 6.17 1.15
C VAL A 119 6.13 6.29 2.66
N ALA A 120 6.12 7.51 3.16
CA ALA A 120 5.96 7.80 4.58
C ALA A 120 4.51 7.61 5.06
N LEU A 121 3.53 7.90 4.21
CA LEU A 121 2.11 7.75 4.53
C LEU A 121 1.30 7.45 3.28
N VAL A 122 0.38 6.50 3.40
CA VAL A 122 -0.66 6.25 2.40
C VAL A 122 -1.99 6.85 2.87
N LEU A 123 -2.65 7.63 2.02
CA LEU A 123 -3.98 8.19 2.28
C LEU A 123 -5.05 7.40 1.53
N LEU A 124 -6.01 6.88 2.26
CA LEU A 124 -7.20 6.22 1.74
C LEU A 124 -8.45 7.04 2.03
N GLN A 125 -9.39 7.06 1.09
CA GLN A 125 -10.70 7.58 1.41
C GLN A 125 -11.47 6.59 2.29
N GLU A 126 -12.16 7.07 3.33
CA GLU A 126 -12.87 6.21 4.29
C GLU A 126 -14.03 5.44 3.66
N ARG A 127 -14.73 6.04 2.70
CA ARG A 127 -15.91 5.46 2.04
C ARG A 127 -15.67 5.23 0.55
N ARG A 128 -16.36 4.23 -0.02
CA ARG A 128 -16.33 3.89 -1.46
C ARG A 128 -14.97 3.43 -1.97
N GLN A 129 -14.09 2.99 -1.07
CA GLN A 129 -12.76 2.48 -1.40
C GLN A 129 -12.50 1.21 -0.59
N VAL A 130 -11.73 0.28 -1.13
CA VAL A 130 -11.28 -0.87 -0.36
C VAL A 130 -10.35 -0.41 0.76
N GLY A 131 -10.57 -0.92 1.96
CA GLY A 131 -9.65 -0.73 3.07
C GLY A 131 -8.51 -1.76 3.06
N VAL A 132 -7.64 -1.71 4.07
CA VAL A 132 -6.62 -2.74 4.27
C VAL A 132 -7.28 -4.00 4.81
N THR A 133 -7.70 -4.86 3.89
CA THR A 133 -8.32 -6.17 4.17
C THR A 133 -7.27 -7.29 4.16
N PRO A 134 -7.57 -8.51 4.61
CA PRO A 134 -6.70 -9.67 4.42
C PRO A 134 -6.29 -9.92 2.97
N ALA A 135 -7.15 -9.63 2.00
CA ALA A 135 -6.84 -9.74 0.58
C ALA A 135 -5.78 -8.72 0.15
N VAL A 136 -5.83 -7.48 0.67
CA VAL A 136 -4.82 -6.44 0.43
C VAL A 136 -3.49 -6.82 1.10
N SER A 137 -3.52 -7.36 2.32
CA SER A 137 -2.31 -7.86 2.99
C SER A 137 -1.68 -9.01 2.18
N HIS A 138 -2.50 -9.92 1.64
CA HIS A 138 -2.03 -11.01 0.79
C HIS A 138 -1.42 -10.50 -0.53
N SER A 139 -2.11 -9.64 -1.26
CA SER A 139 -1.65 -9.11 -2.56
C SER A 139 -0.44 -8.20 -2.44
N SER A 140 -0.27 -7.50 -1.31
CA SER A 140 0.96 -6.76 -1.00
C SER A 140 2.11 -7.66 -0.53
N ALA A 141 1.93 -8.98 -0.45
CA ALA A 141 2.86 -9.93 0.18
C ALA A 141 3.24 -9.53 1.63
N GLY A 142 2.33 -8.86 2.34
CA GLY A 142 2.53 -8.38 3.70
C GLY A 142 3.23 -7.02 3.83
N ALA A 143 3.65 -6.38 2.73
CA ALA A 143 4.33 -5.08 2.78
C ALA A 143 3.49 -4.00 3.48
N VAL A 144 2.16 -4.07 3.38
CA VAL A 144 1.25 -3.15 4.07
C VAL A 144 1.43 -3.13 5.59
N GLU A 145 1.95 -4.18 6.19
CA GLU A 145 2.16 -4.26 7.64
C GLU A 145 3.27 -3.31 8.14
N TYR A 146 4.11 -2.78 7.23
CA TYR A 146 5.15 -1.79 7.54
C TYR A 146 4.74 -0.35 7.21
N LEU A 147 3.68 -0.16 6.40
CA LEU A 147 3.24 1.15 5.96
C LEU A 147 2.36 1.86 7.00
N GLN A 148 2.57 3.16 7.15
CA GLN A 148 1.58 4.03 7.77
C GLN A 148 0.45 4.25 6.76
N VAL A 149 -0.78 3.90 7.13
CA VAL A 149 -1.97 4.09 6.29
C VAL A 149 -3.00 4.86 7.08
N ALA A 150 -3.40 6.03 6.61
CA ALA A 150 -4.43 6.84 7.23
C ALA A 150 -5.71 6.88 6.37
N ARG A 151 -6.85 7.02 7.03
CA ARG A 151 -8.15 7.17 6.37
C ARG A 151 -8.63 8.60 6.53
N VAL A 152 -9.11 9.19 5.43
CA VAL A 152 -9.66 10.54 5.40
C VAL A 152 -11.09 10.52 4.86
N VAL A 153 -11.96 11.35 5.45
CA VAL A 153 -13.35 11.46 5.00
C VAL A 153 -13.43 12.09 3.61
N ASN A 154 -12.58 13.10 3.35
CA ASN A 154 -12.55 13.84 2.09
C ASN A 154 -11.11 13.99 1.58
N LEU A 155 -10.78 13.23 0.53
CA LEU A 155 -9.45 13.24 -0.04
C LEU A 155 -9.08 14.60 -0.64
N ALA A 156 -9.98 15.26 -1.36
CA ALA A 156 -9.69 16.58 -1.95
C ALA A 156 -9.38 17.65 -0.87
N ARG A 157 -10.03 17.56 0.30
CA ARG A 157 -9.72 18.42 1.43
C ARG A 157 -8.35 18.10 2.03
N ALA A 158 -8.03 16.82 2.22
CA ALA A 158 -6.71 16.40 2.73
C ALA A 158 -5.58 16.84 1.79
N LEU A 159 -5.78 16.75 0.47
CA LEU A 159 -4.82 17.25 -0.52
C LEU A 159 -4.62 18.77 -0.43
N LYS A 160 -5.70 19.54 -0.20
CA LYS A 160 -5.61 20.98 0.03
C LYS A 160 -4.78 21.30 1.29
N GLU A 161 -5.03 20.60 2.39
CA GLU A 161 -4.26 20.73 3.64
C GLU A 161 -2.77 20.42 3.43
N LEU A 162 -2.44 19.42 2.61
CA LEU A 162 -1.06 19.11 2.21
C LEU A 162 -0.44 20.26 1.41
N GLN A 163 -1.14 20.83 0.44
CA GLN A 163 -0.64 21.98 -0.34
C GLN A 163 -0.37 23.19 0.54
N GLU A 164 -1.27 23.52 1.47
CA GLU A 164 -1.11 24.58 2.44
C GLU A 164 0.11 24.37 3.36
N ALA A 165 0.50 23.11 3.56
CA ALA A 165 1.71 22.72 4.32
C ALA A 165 2.99 22.60 3.46
N GLY A 166 2.93 22.98 2.18
CA GLY A 166 4.09 23.02 1.28
C GLY A 166 4.36 21.73 0.48
N PHE A 167 3.41 20.80 0.44
CA PHE A 167 3.55 19.62 -0.43
C PHE A 167 3.22 19.97 -1.88
N THR A 168 4.03 19.45 -2.79
CA THR A 168 3.63 19.34 -4.20
C THR A 168 2.68 18.15 -4.35
N VAL A 169 1.55 18.35 -5.02
CA VAL A 169 0.55 17.30 -5.27
C VAL A 169 0.49 17.01 -6.76
N TYR A 170 0.87 15.81 -7.17
CA TYR A 170 0.75 15.34 -8.55
C TYR A 170 -0.32 14.26 -8.67
N GLY A 171 -1.15 14.38 -9.68
CA GLY A 171 -2.14 13.35 -10.04
C GLY A 171 -1.63 12.49 -11.20
N LEU A 172 -1.88 11.19 -11.16
CA LEU A 172 -1.53 10.30 -12.26
C LEU A 172 -2.74 10.11 -13.17
N GLU A 173 -2.69 10.74 -14.34
CA GLU A 173 -3.76 10.69 -15.34
C GLU A 173 -3.25 11.14 -16.71
N LEU A 174 -3.63 10.40 -17.77
CA LEU A 174 -3.36 10.82 -19.14
C LEU A 174 -4.38 11.89 -19.57
N SER A 175 -3.90 13.10 -19.88
CA SER A 175 -4.70 14.20 -20.43
C SER A 175 -3.86 15.05 -21.36
N PRO A 176 -4.47 15.90 -22.22
CA PRO A 176 -3.71 16.82 -23.09
C PRO A 176 -2.81 17.80 -22.34
N GLN A 177 -3.11 18.09 -21.06
CA GLN A 177 -2.33 18.99 -20.21
C GLN A 177 -1.37 18.26 -19.27
N SER A 178 -1.31 16.92 -19.32
CA SER A 178 -0.37 16.17 -18.48
C SER A 178 1.07 16.32 -18.97
N ILE A 179 2.01 16.35 -18.05
CA ILE A 179 3.45 16.32 -18.33
C ILE A 179 3.97 14.88 -18.19
N GLU A 180 5.00 14.53 -18.92
CA GLU A 180 5.63 13.23 -18.76
C GLU A 180 6.26 13.12 -17.35
N TYR A 181 6.05 12.00 -16.69
CA TYR A 181 6.47 11.77 -15.30
C TYR A 181 7.96 12.02 -15.07
N CYS A 182 8.82 11.77 -16.07
CA CYS A 182 10.26 11.99 -16.00
C CYS A 182 10.67 13.47 -16.09
N GLN A 183 9.78 14.35 -16.56
CA GLN A 183 9.99 15.80 -16.61
C GLN A 183 9.55 16.50 -15.32
N ALA A 184 8.79 15.81 -14.48
CA ALA A 184 8.32 16.35 -13.21
C ALA A 184 9.42 16.33 -12.15
N LYS A 185 9.49 17.39 -11.32
CA LYS A 185 10.37 17.43 -10.15
C LYS A 185 9.69 16.68 -8.99
N LEU A 186 10.15 15.45 -8.71
CA LEU A 186 9.61 14.57 -7.68
C LEU A 186 10.39 14.63 -6.35
N LEU A 187 10.89 15.82 -6.02
CA LEU A 187 11.71 16.14 -4.84
C LEU A 187 10.88 16.93 -3.83
N GLY A 188 11.41 17.06 -2.60
CA GLY A 188 10.74 17.75 -1.50
C GLY A 188 9.52 17.02 -0.96
N PRO A 189 8.69 17.69 -0.13
CA PRO A 189 7.42 17.13 0.33
C PRO A 189 6.49 16.89 -0.86
N LEU A 190 6.12 15.63 -1.10
CA LEU A 190 5.42 15.22 -2.32
C LEU A 190 4.24 14.29 -2.00
N ALA A 191 3.09 14.52 -2.62
CA ALA A 191 1.96 13.60 -2.64
C ALA A 191 1.65 13.17 -4.09
N LEU A 192 1.77 11.88 -4.37
CA LEU A 192 1.32 11.27 -5.62
C LEU A 192 -0.10 10.76 -5.45
N VAL A 193 -1.00 11.15 -6.34
CA VAL A 193 -2.40 10.72 -6.34
C VAL A 193 -2.65 9.74 -7.48
N VAL A 194 -3.12 8.54 -7.14
CA VAL A 194 -3.47 7.50 -8.10
C VAL A 194 -4.97 7.26 -8.06
N GLY A 195 -5.61 7.39 -9.21
CA GLY A 195 -7.05 7.21 -9.37
C GLY A 195 -7.48 5.77 -9.60
N SER A 196 -8.80 5.57 -9.68
CA SER A 196 -9.41 4.28 -10.00
C SER A 196 -9.20 3.90 -11.47
N GLU A 197 -9.28 2.59 -11.74
CA GLU A 197 -9.22 2.07 -13.10
C GLU A 197 -10.43 2.52 -13.91
N GLY A 198 -10.20 2.98 -15.12
CA GLY A 198 -11.21 3.44 -16.06
C GLY A 198 -11.77 4.84 -15.79
N ALA A 199 -12.08 5.22 -14.54
CA ALA A 199 -12.61 6.55 -14.22
C ALA A 199 -11.51 7.59 -13.92
N GLY A 200 -10.27 7.17 -13.66
CA GLY A 200 -9.16 8.07 -13.32
C GLY A 200 -9.38 8.82 -12.00
N LEU A 201 -8.95 10.05 -11.94
CA LEU A 201 -9.12 10.94 -10.81
C LEU A 201 -10.49 11.63 -10.83
N ARG A 202 -11.16 11.66 -9.68
CA ARG A 202 -12.39 12.46 -9.56
C ARG A 202 -12.10 13.97 -9.77
N ARG A 203 -13.06 14.69 -10.33
CA ARG A 203 -12.94 16.12 -10.67
C ARG A 203 -12.35 16.97 -9.53
N LEU A 204 -12.89 16.89 -8.32
CA LEU A 204 -12.39 17.68 -7.17
C LEU A 204 -10.99 17.27 -6.71
N VAL A 205 -10.61 16.00 -6.88
CA VAL A 205 -9.25 15.52 -6.57
C VAL A 205 -8.26 16.02 -7.62
N ARG A 206 -8.63 15.94 -8.91
CA ARG A 206 -7.86 16.49 -10.04
C ARG A 206 -7.58 17.99 -9.89
N GLU A 207 -8.59 18.78 -9.49
CA GLU A 207 -8.47 20.22 -9.23
C GLU A 207 -7.49 20.54 -8.09
N ARG A 208 -7.13 19.58 -7.25
CA ARG A 208 -6.10 19.71 -6.20
C ARG A 208 -4.73 19.26 -6.63
N CYS A 209 -4.55 18.79 -7.84
CA CYS A 209 -3.23 18.46 -8.37
C CYS A 209 -2.62 19.69 -9.05
N GLN A 210 -1.37 20.03 -8.70
CA GLN A 210 -0.65 21.12 -9.37
C GLN A 210 -0.33 20.78 -10.82
N ALA A 211 -0.11 19.49 -11.11
CA ALA A 211 -0.03 18.96 -12.46
C ALA A 211 -0.49 17.51 -12.50
N LEU A 212 -0.85 17.08 -13.69
CA LEU A 212 -1.12 15.67 -14.00
C LEU A 212 0.11 15.07 -14.64
N LEU A 213 0.46 13.86 -14.21
CA LEU A 213 1.58 13.10 -14.75
C LEU A 213 1.07 12.01 -15.68
N SER A 214 1.72 11.85 -16.82
CA SER A 214 1.47 10.77 -17.76
C SER A 214 2.72 9.92 -17.98
N LEU A 215 2.49 8.65 -18.37
CA LEU A 215 3.53 7.76 -18.86
C LEU A 215 3.46 7.73 -20.39
N PRO A 216 4.61 7.85 -21.11
CA PRO A 216 4.60 7.81 -22.57
C PRO A 216 4.23 6.41 -23.06
N MET A 217 3.24 6.33 -23.94
CA MET A 217 2.75 5.10 -24.51
C MET A 217 3.17 5.01 -25.97
N ARG A 218 3.94 3.98 -26.36
CA ARG A 218 4.38 3.76 -27.76
C ARG A 218 3.61 2.64 -28.45
N GLY A 219 2.79 1.92 -27.72
CA GLY A 219 2.00 0.81 -28.24
C GLY A 219 0.62 1.24 -28.73
N ARG A 220 -0.20 0.25 -29.09
CA ARG A 220 -1.60 0.47 -29.49
C ARG A 220 -2.56 0.61 -28.30
N VAL A 221 -2.15 0.14 -27.13
CA VAL A 221 -2.94 0.26 -25.91
C VAL A 221 -2.72 1.66 -25.32
N THR A 222 -3.81 2.32 -24.93
CA THR A 222 -3.81 3.74 -24.55
C THR A 222 -3.63 3.98 -23.05
N SER A 223 -3.64 2.93 -22.22
CA SER A 223 -3.52 3.07 -20.76
C SER A 223 -2.78 1.89 -20.16
N LEU A 224 -2.19 2.11 -18.98
CA LEU A 224 -1.64 1.09 -18.09
C LEU A 224 -2.60 0.86 -16.91
N ASN A 225 -2.46 -0.31 -16.30
CA ASN A 225 -3.04 -0.57 -15.00
C ASN A 225 -2.58 0.50 -13.99
N ALA A 226 -3.50 1.01 -13.15
CA ALA A 226 -3.25 2.11 -12.23
C ALA A 226 -2.11 1.80 -11.23
N ALA A 227 -2.02 0.56 -10.74
CA ALA A 227 -0.95 0.16 -9.83
C ALA A 227 0.41 0.10 -10.52
N VAL A 228 0.46 -0.34 -11.78
CA VAL A 228 1.69 -0.34 -12.59
C VAL A 228 2.14 1.09 -12.83
N ALA A 229 1.24 1.96 -13.28
CA ALA A 229 1.55 3.36 -13.54
C ALA A 229 2.05 4.08 -12.28
N GLY A 230 1.34 3.92 -11.15
CA GLY A 230 1.76 4.47 -9.86
C GLY A 230 3.12 3.95 -9.40
N SER A 231 3.41 2.66 -9.63
CA SER A 231 4.69 2.05 -9.29
C SER A 231 5.85 2.65 -10.07
N VAL A 232 5.69 2.91 -11.37
CA VAL A 232 6.72 3.56 -12.20
C VAL A 232 7.06 4.94 -11.66
N VAL A 233 6.05 5.76 -11.32
CA VAL A 233 6.27 7.12 -10.82
C VAL A 233 6.88 7.12 -9.41
N LEU A 234 6.49 6.19 -8.55
CA LEU A 234 7.11 6.03 -7.22
C LEU A 234 8.60 5.67 -7.32
N PHE A 235 8.98 4.77 -8.22
CA PHE A 235 10.39 4.44 -8.45
C PHE A 235 11.16 5.59 -9.10
N GLU A 236 10.54 6.39 -9.96
CA GLU A 236 11.17 7.61 -10.49
C GLU A 236 11.40 8.64 -9.36
N ALA A 237 10.44 8.82 -8.46
CA ALA A 237 10.62 9.67 -7.28
C ALA A 237 11.80 9.18 -6.42
N LEU A 238 11.90 7.88 -6.17
CA LEU A 238 13.03 7.29 -5.45
C LEU A 238 14.37 7.53 -6.20
N ARG A 239 14.39 7.37 -7.53
CA ARG A 239 15.59 7.61 -8.34
C ARG A 239 16.06 9.06 -8.24
N GLN A 240 15.14 10.03 -8.38
CA GLN A 240 15.48 11.46 -8.30
C GLN A 240 16.03 11.82 -6.91
N ARG A 241 15.41 11.33 -5.83
CA ARG A 241 15.83 11.57 -4.43
C ARG A 241 17.21 10.97 -4.15
N LYS A 242 17.48 9.74 -4.58
CA LYS A 242 18.80 9.12 -4.43
C LYS A 242 19.88 9.87 -5.19
N ALA A 243 19.58 10.43 -6.36
CA ALA A 243 20.55 11.24 -7.11
C ALA A 243 20.86 12.57 -6.42
N GLN A 244 19.93 13.12 -5.63
CA GLN A 244 20.14 14.33 -4.84
C GLN A 244 20.99 14.04 -3.58
N ASP A 245 20.75 12.91 -2.90
CA ASP A 245 21.49 12.51 -1.69
C ASP A 245 22.94 12.10 -1.98
N GLY A 246 23.26 11.73 -3.22
CA GLY A 246 24.60 11.30 -3.67
C GLY A 246 25.48 12.41 -4.21
N ASN A 247 25.02 13.63 -4.22
CA ASN A 247 25.78 14.84 -4.54
C ASN A 247 26.03 15.67 -3.26
#